data_797d6618bac7af41a4d7dbccf19dfbc6
#
_entry.id   797d6618bac7af41a4d7dbccf19dfbc6
#
_cell.length_a   1.000
_cell.length_b   1.000
_cell.length_c   1.000
_cell.angle_alpha   90.00
_cell.angle_beta   90.00
_cell.angle_gamma   90.00
#
_symmetry.space_group_name_H-M   'P 1'
#
loop_
_entity.id
_entity.type
_entity.pdbx_description
1 polymer ?
#
loop_
_entity_poly.entity_id
_entity_poly.type
_entity_poly.pdbx_seq_one_letter_code
_entity_poly.pdbx_strand_id
1 'polypeptide(L)' 'MLKIGDFSKLSRISIRMLRHYNEIGLLIPESIDDFTGYRYYSEAQLPVANRITALKDMALALV' A
#
# COMPACT_ATOMS: atom_id res chain seq x y z
N MET A 1 6.11 12.28 -4.90
CA MET A 1 5.78 11.03 -4.20
C MET A 1 4.74 11.26 -3.13
N LEU A 2 3.98 10.23 -2.79
CA LEU A 2 2.88 10.31 -1.83
C LEU A 2 3.32 9.77 -0.48
N LYS A 3 3.02 10.50 0.59
CA LYS A 3 3.17 9.96 1.95
C LYS A 3 2.15 8.85 2.16
N ILE A 4 2.42 7.97 3.11
CA ILE A 4 1.56 6.81 3.37
C ILE A 4 0.10 7.21 3.66
N GLY A 5 -0.12 8.34 4.33
CA GLY A 5 -1.48 8.83 4.58
C GLY A 5 -2.24 9.18 3.31
N ASP A 6 -1.58 9.86 2.38
CA ASP A 6 -2.17 10.23 1.09
C ASP A 6 -2.38 8.99 0.22
N PHE A 7 -1.41 8.09 0.21
CA PHE A 7 -1.52 6.84 -0.53
C PHE A 7 -2.68 5.98 0.01
N SER A 8 -2.83 5.96 1.33
CA SER A 8 -3.94 5.26 1.98
C SER A 8 -5.30 5.79 1.49
N LYS A 9 -5.45 7.10 1.42
CA LYS A 9 -6.70 7.73 0.95
C LYS A 9 -7.00 7.37 -0.50
N LEU A 10 -5.98 7.42 -1.35
CA LEU A 10 -6.16 7.16 -2.79
C LEU A 10 -6.37 5.68 -3.09
N SER A 11 -5.68 4.80 -2.37
CA SER A 11 -5.78 3.35 -2.58
C SER A 11 -6.95 2.71 -1.84
N ARG A 12 -7.51 3.41 -0.85
CA ARG A 12 -8.54 2.91 0.05
C ARG A 12 -8.06 1.73 0.89
N ILE A 13 -6.76 1.66 1.10
CA ILE A 13 -6.14 0.67 1.99
C ILE A 13 -5.70 1.40 3.25
N SER A 14 -6.04 0.89 4.43
CA SER A 14 -5.67 1.53 5.68
C SER A 14 -4.14 1.62 5.83
N ILE A 15 -3.69 2.62 6.57
CA ILE A 15 -2.26 2.77 6.87
C ILE A 15 -1.72 1.52 7.56
N ARG A 16 -2.50 0.95 8.48
CA ARG A 16 -2.14 -0.28 9.19
C ARG A 16 -1.91 -1.43 8.20
N MET A 17 -2.79 -1.57 7.22
CA MET A 17 -2.66 -2.62 6.22
C MET A 17 -1.48 -2.38 5.29
N LEU A 18 -1.25 -1.11 4.91
CA LEU A 18 -0.08 -0.77 4.09
C LEU A 18 1.23 -1.11 4.81
N ARG A 19 1.31 -0.86 6.10
CA ARG A 19 2.48 -1.24 6.91
C ARG A 19 2.65 -2.75 6.95
N HIS A 20 1.56 -3.48 7.09
CA HIS A 20 1.59 -4.94 7.07
C HIS A 20 2.07 -5.46 5.72
N TYR A 21 1.58 -4.89 4.63
CA TYR A 21 2.03 -5.27 3.28
C TYR A 21 3.53 -5.03 3.09
N ASN A 22 4.06 -3.95 3.67
CA ASN A 22 5.49 -3.70 3.66
C ASN A 22 6.26 -4.77 4.43
N GLU A 23 5.76 -5.14 5.60
CA GLU A 23 6.41 -6.16 6.44
C GLU A 23 6.51 -7.52 5.74
N ILE A 24 5.46 -7.91 5.04
CA ILE A 24 5.43 -9.21 4.34
C ILE A 24 5.97 -9.14 2.92
N GLY A 25 6.42 -7.96 2.48
CA GLY A 25 7.01 -7.80 1.14
C GLY A 25 5.99 -7.78 0.00
N LEU A 26 4.70 -7.60 0.31
CA LEU A 26 3.66 -7.61 -0.72
C LEU A 26 3.58 -6.28 -1.46
N LEU A 27 3.72 -5.16 -0.75
CA LEU A 27 3.74 -3.82 -1.34
C LEU A 27 4.74 -2.98 -0.56
N ILE A 28 5.89 -2.76 -1.15
CA ILE A 28 6.99 -2.05 -0.51
C ILE A 28 6.97 -0.59 -0.97
N PRO A 29 7.02 0.40 -0.04
CA PRO A 29 7.09 1.81 -0.44
C PRO A 29 8.32 2.06 -1.28
N GLU A 30 8.24 3.00 -2.21
CA GLU A 30 9.36 3.31 -3.10
C GLU A 30 10.56 3.86 -2.34
N SER A 31 10.31 4.63 -1.28
CA SER A 31 11.40 5.08 -0.41
C SER A 31 10.93 5.23 1.02
N ILE A 32 11.90 5.16 1.93
CA ILE A 32 11.68 5.39 3.36
C ILE A 32 12.72 6.41 3.78
N ASP A 33 12.28 7.50 4.44
CA ASP A 33 13.18 8.54 4.92
C ASP A 33 14.01 8.00 6.09
N ASP A 34 15.33 8.12 6.00
CA ASP A 34 16.25 7.57 6.99
C ASP A 34 16.13 8.27 8.35
N PHE A 35 15.74 9.54 8.36
CA PHE A 35 15.63 10.31 9.59
C PHE A 35 14.28 10.14 10.28
N THR A 36 13.21 10.26 9.52
CA THR A 36 11.85 10.28 10.08
C THR A 36 11.20 8.90 10.08
N GLY A 37 11.68 7.98 9.25
CA GLY A 37 11.03 6.69 9.02
C GLY A 37 9.77 6.80 8.18
N TYR A 38 9.46 7.98 7.62
CA TYR A 38 8.28 8.17 6.80
C TYR A 38 8.39 7.37 5.52
N ARG A 39 7.29 6.72 5.15
CA ARG A 39 7.19 5.92 3.94
C ARG A 39 6.57 6.74 2.82
N TYR A 40 7.18 6.65 1.63
CA TYR A 40 6.72 7.36 0.44
C TYR A 40 6.44 6.37 -0.67
N TYR A 41 5.29 6.54 -1.30
CA TYR A 41 4.84 5.69 -2.40
C TYR A 41 4.78 6.50 -3.68
N SER A 42 5.07 5.86 -4.82
CA SER A 42 4.91 6.52 -6.11
C SER A 42 3.46 6.36 -6.60
N GLU A 43 3.04 7.25 -7.49
CA GLU A 43 1.72 7.14 -8.11
C GLU A 43 1.60 5.84 -8.91
N ALA A 44 2.71 5.35 -9.47
CA ALA A 44 2.73 4.09 -10.21
C ALA A 44 2.39 2.88 -9.33
N GLN A 45 2.48 3.02 -8.02
CA GLN A 45 2.12 1.95 -7.10
C GLN A 45 0.61 1.87 -6.84
N LEU A 46 -0.17 2.88 -7.22
CA LEU A 46 -1.63 2.85 -7.05
C LEU A 46 -2.28 1.71 -7.82
N PRO A 47 -1.97 1.47 -9.10
CA PRO A 47 -2.52 0.31 -9.81
C PRO A 47 -2.16 -1.03 -9.16
N VAL A 48 -0.95 -1.13 -8.61
CA VAL A 48 -0.51 -2.34 -7.91
C VAL A 48 -1.36 -2.55 -6.64
N ALA A 49 -1.56 -1.48 -5.87
CA ALA A 49 -2.40 -1.54 -4.66
C ALA A 49 -3.84 -1.94 -5.01
N ASN A 50 -4.39 -1.38 -6.08
CA ASN A 50 -5.74 -1.70 -6.53
C ASN A 50 -5.85 -3.16 -6.96
N ARG A 51 -4.81 -3.71 -7.59
CA ARG A 51 -4.77 -5.10 -7.98
C ARG A 51 -4.77 -6.02 -6.76
N ILE A 52 -4.01 -5.68 -5.73
CA ILE A 52 -3.97 -6.44 -4.49
C ILE A 52 -5.36 -6.47 -3.86
N THR A 53 -6.04 -5.33 -3.78
CA THR A 53 -7.39 -5.23 -3.24
C THR A 53 -8.38 -6.07 -4.04
N ALA A 54 -8.30 -6.02 -5.37
CA ALA A 54 -9.17 -6.80 -6.24
C ALA A 54 -8.99 -8.30 -6.03
N LEU A 55 -7.75 -8.76 -5.87
CA LEU A 55 -7.47 -10.16 -5.63
C LEU A 55 -8.01 -10.63 -4.27
N LYS A 56 -7.90 -9.79 -3.25
CA LYS A 56 -8.48 -10.08 -1.94
C LYS A 56 -10.00 -10.20 -2.01
N ASP A 57 -10.64 -9.27 -2.69
CA ASP A 57 -12.09 -9.27 -2.85
C ASP A 57 -12.57 -10.51 -3.61
N MET A 58 -11.84 -10.90 -4.65
CA MET A 58 -12.14 -12.11 -5.39
C MET A 58 -12.00 -13.37 -4.53
N ALA A 59 -10.95 -13.43 -3.71
CA ALA A 59 -10.73 -14.55 -2.80
C ALA A 59 -11.87 -14.67 -1.78
N LEU A 60 -12.34 -13.54 -1.26
CA LEU A 60 -13.48 -13.52 -0.35
C LEU A 60 -14.78 -13.95 -1.04
N ALA A 61 -14.94 -13.59 -2.31
CA ALA A 61 -16.13 -13.96 -3.07
C ALA A 61 -16.19 -15.45 -3.37
N LEU A 62 -15.04 -16.13 -3.39
CA LEU A 62 -14.97 -17.57 -3.66
C LEU A 62 -15.18 -18.43 -2.41
N VAL A 63 -15.15 -17.80 -1.25
CA VAL A 63 -15.36 -18.48 0.02
C VAL A 63 -16.80 -18.34 0.45
#